data_d515a224b481a7a01feb976e80c2ebe4
#
_entry.id   d515a224b481a7a01feb976e80c2ebe4
#
_cell.length_a   1.000
_cell.length_b   1.000
_cell.length_c   1.000
_cell.angle_alpha   90.00
_cell.angle_beta   90.00
_cell.angle_gamma   90.00
#
_symmetry.space_group_name_H-M   'P 1'
#
loop_
_entity.id
_entity.type
_entity.pdbx_description
1 polymer ?
#
loop_
_entity_poly.entity_id
_entity_poly.type
_entity_poly.pdbx_seq_one_letter_code
_entity_poly.pdbx_strand_id
1 'polypeptide(L)'
;MPTIEVVRKDHLTPGAVTQGIRRDRAFEDEGVVMARSQIAVGTISAWHHHGARHLYGFLVSGRLRFDYGRSGKEAVELAPGDFFHIPAGLVHRDVNVSPSEVAVVVNVSVGTGPAVVNVSEP
;
A
#
# COMPACT_ATOMS: atom_id res chain seq x y z
N MET A 1 10.31 3.56 -30.91
CA MET A 1 10.77 4.84 -30.29
C MET A 1 10.19 4.96 -28.89
N PRO A 2 11.01 5.07 -27.87
CA PRO A 2 10.51 5.28 -26.52
C PRO A 2 9.77 6.61 -26.40
N THR A 3 8.70 6.60 -25.64
CA THR A 3 7.87 7.77 -25.38
C THR A 3 7.59 7.90 -23.89
N ILE A 4 7.16 9.08 -23.47
CA ILE A 4 6.65 9.28 -22.12
C ILE A 4 5.23 8.74 -22.06
N GLU A 5 4.97 7.83 -21.13
CA GLU A 5 3.64 7.29 -20.91
C GLU A 5 2.99 8.01 -19.75
N VAL A 6 1.70 8.31 -19.86
CA VAL A 6 0.91 8.92 -18.81
C VAL A 6 -0.36 8.10 -18.61
N VAL A 7 -0.63 7.70 -17.39
CA VAL A 7 -1.91 7.10 -17.03
C VAL A 7 -2.69 8.14 -16.24
N ARG A 8 -3.83 8.55 -16.79
CA ARG A 8 -4.67 9.57 -16.16
C ARG A 8 -5.36 9.00 -14.92
N LYS A 9 -5.61 9.85 -13.94
CA LYS A 9 -6.18 9.46 -12.63
C LYS A 9 -7.46 8.64 -12.72
N ASP A 10 -8.22 8.78 -13.81
CA ASP A 10 -9.48 8.07 -14.00
C ASP A 10 -9.34 6.79 -14.82
N HIS A 11 -8.13 6.45 -15.24
CA HIS A 11 -7.85 5.29 -16.09
C HIS A 11 -6.99 4.23 -15.42
N LEU A 12 -6.89 4.25 -14.09
CA LEU A 12 -6.21 3.22 -13.33
C LEU A 12 -6.99 1.90 -13.41
N THR A 13 -6.28 0.78 -13.32
CA THR A 13 -6.90 -0.55 -13.31
C THR A 13 -6.94 -1.12 -11.90
N PRO A 14 -8.04 -1.82 -11.52
CA PRO A 14 -8.10 -2.44 -10.19
C PRO A 14 -6.93 -3.39 -9.93
N GLY A 15 -6.39 -3.31 -8.73
CA GLY A 15 -5.30 -4.17 -8.26
C GLY A 15 -5.76 -5.20 -7.24
N ALA A 16 -4.81 -5.72 -6.48
CA ALA A 16 -5.06 -6.69 -5.43
C ALA A 16 -5.99 -6.12 -4.35
N VAL A 17 -6.79 -6.99 -3.76
CA VAL A 17 -7.78 -6.61 -2.73
C VAL A 17 -7.31 -7.05 -1.36
N THR A 18 -7.37 -6.13 -0.40
CA THR A 18 -7.26 -6.38 1.03
C THR A 18 -8.44 -5.69 1.68
N GLN A 19 -9.06 -6.32 2.68
CA GLN A 19 -10.18 -5.70 3.37
C GLN A 19 -9.79 -4.31 3.89
N GLY A 20 -10.55 -3.30 3.52
CA GLY A 20 -10.34 -1.90 3.90
C GLY A 20 -9.40 -1.11 3.01
N ILE A 21 -8.74 -1.76 2.05
CA ILE A 21 -7.79 -1.11 1.15
C ILE A 21 -8.23 -1.30 -0.30
N ARG A 22 -8.38 -0.20 -1.01
CA ARG A 22 -8.58 -0.19 -2.46
C ARG A 22 -7.25 0.14 -3.11
N ARG A 23 -6.82 -0.71 -4.05
CA ARG A 23 -5.62 -0.48 -4.84
C ARG A 23 -5.97 -0.36 -6.31
N ASP A 24 -5.41 0.66 -6.95
CA ASP A 24 -5.56 0.88 -8.39
C ASP A 24 -4.17 1.01 -9.00
N ARG A 25 -3.90 0.20 -10.05
CA ARG A 25 -2.59 0.17 -10.70
C ARG A 25 -2.51 1.21 -11.80
N ALA A 26 -1.39 1.93 -11.84
CA ALA A 26 -1.05 2.86 -12.92
C ALA A 26 -0.14 2.19 -13.94
N PHE A 27 0.97 1.59 -13.48
CA PHE A 27 1.93 0.92 -14.34
C PHE A 27 2.27 -0.45 -13.77
N GLU A 28 2.41 -1.42 -14.65
CA GLU A 28 2.84 -2.76 -14.30
C GLU A 28 3.79 -3.26 -15.36
N ASP A 29 5.06 -3.36 -14.99
CA ASP A 29 6.12 -3.89 -15.81
C ASP A 29 6.77 -5.07 -15.10
N GLU A 30 7.70 -5.72 -15.78
CA GLU A 30 8.46 -6.78 -15.16
C GLU A 30 9.18 -6.26 -13.91
N GLY A 31 8.85 -6.85 -12.77
CA GLY A 31 9.47 -6.50 -11.49
C GLY A 31 9.01 -5.20 -10.85
N VAL A 32 8.08 -4.46 -11.45
CA VAL A 32 7.62 -3.17 -10.92
C VAL A 32 6.11 -3.03 -11.05
N VAL A 33 5.44 -2.67 -9.97
CA VAL A 33 4.03 -2.25 -9.99
C VAL A 33 3.92 -0.90 -9.29
N MET A 34 3.39 0.08 -10.00
CA MET A 34 3.12 1.41 -9.44
C MET A 34 1.62 1.59 -9.26
N ALA A 35 1.19 1.92 -8.05
CA ALA A 35 -0.22 1.95 -7.68
C ALA A 35 -0.55 3.12 -6.77
N ARG A 36 -1.85 3.43 -6.71
CA ARG A 36 -2.43 4.31 -5.70
C ARG A 36 -3.30 3.44 -4.79
N SER A 37 -3.10 3.55 -3.49
CA SER A 37 -3.91 2.86 -2.48
C SER A 37 -4.75 3.86 -1.70
N GLN A 38 -5.99 3.48 -1.41
CA GLN A 38 -6.90 4.29 -0.60
C GLN A 38 -7.36 3.44 0.58
N ILE A 39 -7.13 3.95 1.78
CA ILE A 39 -7.54 3.29 3.02
C ILE A 39 -8.71 4.08 3.59
N ALA A 40 -9.88 3.44 3.66
CA ALA A 40 -11.12 4.09 4.07
C ALA A 40 -11.05 4.58 5.51
N VAL A 41 -11.83 5.62 5.81
CA VAL A 41 -11.96 6.18 7.16
C VAL A 41 -12.32 5.08 8.16
N GLY A 42 -11.65 5.08 9.31
CA GLY A 42 -11.94 4.15 10.40
C GLY A 42 -11.52 2.71 10.14
N THR A 43 -10.82 2.45 9.05
CA THR A 43 -10.44 1.11 8.65
C THR A 43 -9.25 0.60 9.45
N ILE A 44 -9.37 -0.65 9.91
CA ILE A 44 -8.25 -1.50 10.29
C ILE A 44 -8.24 -2.62 9.26
N SER A 45 -7.22 -2.64 8.41
CA SER A 45 -7.18 -3.62 7.32
C SER A 45 -6.90 -5.04 7.83
N ALA A 46 -7.14 -6.02 6.95
CA ALA A 46 -6.62 -7.36 7.18
C ALA A 46 -5.10 -7.35 7.20
N TRP A 47 -4.49 -8.31 7.90
CA TRP A 47 -3.06 -8.53 7.87
C TRP A 47 -2.62 -9.00 6.48
N HIS A 48 -1.50 -8.50 6.00
CA HIS A 48 -0.98 -8.87 4.68
C HIS A 48 0.52 -8.59 4.59
N HIS A 49 1.13 -9.14 3.54
CA HIS A 49 2.49 -8.82 3.17
C HIS A 49 2.59 -8.74 1.64
N HIS A 50 3.74 -8.38 1.14
CA HIS A 50 3.94 -8.16 -0.30
C HIS A 50 4.79 -9.26 -0.94
N GLY A 51 4.81 -10.46 -0.34
CA GLY A 51 5.57 -11.60 -0.85
C GLY A 51 7.06 -11.29 -0.90
N ALA A 52 7.68 -11.59 -2.03
CA ALA A 52 9.10 -11.31 -2.25
C ALA A 52 9.38 -9.86 -2.70
N ARG A 53 8.35 -9.01 -2.74
CA ARG A 53 8.48 -7.62 -3.18
C ARG A 53 8.76 -6.67 -2.03
N HIS A 54 9.53 -5.63 -2.30
CA HIS A 54 9.68 -4.48 -1.43
C HIS A 54 8.66 -3.42 -1.85
N LEU A 55 8.01 -2.79 -0.89
CA LEU A 55 7.07 -1.71 -1.16
C LEU A 55 7.68 -0.38 -0.70
N TYR A 56 7.76 0.57 -1.62
CA TYR A 56 8.14 1.94 -1.33
C TYR A 56 6.94 2.83 -1.55
N GLY A 57 6.65 3.71 -0.60
CA GLY A 57 5.46 4.52 -0.69
C GLY A 57 5.60 5.92 -0.13
N PHE A 58 4.57 6.71 -0.39
CA PHE A 58 4.47 8.11 -0.02
C PHE A 58 3.03 8.39 0.37
N LEU A 59 2.83 8.94 1.58
CA LEU A 59 1.50 9.35 2.03
C LEU A 59 1.15 10.71 1.44
N VAL A 60 0.18 10.73 0.55
CA VAL A 60 -0.28 11.95 -0.14
C VAL A 60 -1.19 12.77 0.76
N SER A 61 -2.15 12.12 1.41
CA SER A 61 -3.15 12.77 2.26
C SER A 61 -3.70 11.80 3.29
N GLY A 62 -4.28 12.35 4.35
CA GLY A 62 -4.84 11.57 5.43
C GLY A 62 -3.83 11.25 6.52
N ARG A 63 -4.19 10.29 7.37
CA ARG A 63 -3.36 9.79 8.46
C ARG A 63 -3.31 8.29 8.38
N LEU A 64 -2.14 7.71 8.53
CA LEU A 64 -1.93 6.29 8.40
C LEU A 64 -1.02 5.78 9.50
N ARG A 65 -1.35 4.60 10.03
CA ARG A 65 -0.48 3.84 10.94
C ARG A 65 -0.30 2.46 10.37
N PHE A 66 0.92 1.95 10.41
CA PHE A 66 1.19 0.55 10.15
C PHE A 66 1.44 -0.16 11.48
N ASP A 67 0.74 -1.27 11.69
CA ASP A 67 1.04 -2.20 12.78
C ASP A 67 1.79 -3.38 12.21
N TYR A 68 2.84 -3.81 12.88
CA TYR A 68 3.71 -4.89 12.41
C TYR A 68 4.49 -5.50 13.57
N GLY A 69 5.44 -6.36 13.24
CA GLY A 69 6.31 -6.97 14.23
C GLY A 69 5.66 -8.12 14.98
N ARG A 70 6.36 -8.61 15.97
CA ARG A 70 5.92 -9.76 16.75
C ARG A 70 4.59 -9.49 17.42
N SER A 71 3.60 -10.33 17.13
CA SER A 71 2.22 -10.18 17.63
C SER A 71 1.57 -8.83 17.27
N GLY A 72 2.08 -8.17 16.22
CA GLY A 72 1.55 -6.88 15.77
C GLY A 72 1.75 -5.73 16.75
N LYS A 73 2.74 -5.81 17.62
CA LYS A 73 2.93 -4.85 18.73
C LYS A 73 3.74 -3.62 18.34
N GLU A 74 4.46 -3.66 17.21
CA GLU A 74 5.14 -2.48 16.70
C GLU A 74 4.17 -1.62 15.90
N ALA A 75 4.33 -0.32 15.96
CA ALA A 75 3.51 0.61 15.20
C ALA A 75 4.32 1.82 14.76
N VAL A 76 4.00 2.34 13.59
CA VAL A 76 4.57 3.60 13.10
C VAL A 76 3.46 4.42 12.45
N GLU A 77 3.38 5.69 12.79
CA GLU A 77 2.42 6.62 12.21
C GLU A 77 3.08 7.51 11.17
N LEU A 78 2.33 7.83 10.11
CA LEU A 78 2.75 8.69 9.03
C LEU A 78 1.82 9.89 8.93
N ALA A 79 2.42 11.02 8.57
CA ALA A 79 1.71 12.24 8.18
C ALA A 79 1.92 12.49 6.68
N PRO A 80 1.05 13.30 6.05
CA PRO A 80 1.23 13.64 4.63
C PRO A 80 2.63 14.19 4.35
N GLY A 81 3.25 13.67 3.29
CA GLY A 81 4.61 14.00 2.92
C GLY A 81 5.66 12.99 3.38
N ASP A 82 5.29 12.04 4.23
CA ASP A 82 6.22 11.01 4.69
C ASP A 82 6.39 9.90 3.66
N PHE A 83 7.62 9.41 3.55
CA PHE A 83 7.97 8.26 2.72
C PHE A 83 8.14 7.04 3.62
N PHE A 84 7.82 5.87 3.08
CA PHE A 84 7.99 4.63 3.84
C PHE A 84 8.50 3.49 2.96
N HIS A 85 9.08 2.50 3.62
CA HIS A 85 9.51 1.26 3.00
C HIS A 85 9.01 0.09 3.83
N ILE A 86 8.31 -0.84 3.18
CA ILE A 86 7.90 -2.10 3.79
C ILE A 86 8.74 -3.20 3.17
N PRO A 87 9.61 -3.86 3.96
CA PRO A 87 10.45 -4.95 3.46
C PRO A 87 9.64 -6.14 2.94
N ALA A 88 10.25 -6.90 2.04
CA ALA A 88 9.67 -8.13 1.55
C ALA A 88 9.29 -9.07 2.71
N GLY A 89 8.11 -9.69 2.62
CA GLY A 89 7.63 -10.66 3.58
C GLY A 89 7.15 -10.11 4.93
N LEU A 90 7.29 -8.81 5.18
CA LEU A 90 6.86 -8.24 6.44
C LEU A 90 5.34 -8.18 6.53
N VAL A 91 4.77 -8.96 7.43
CA VAL A 91 3.34 -8.93 7.71
C VAL A 91 3.00 -7.66 8.48
N HIS A 92 2.00 -6.94 8.00
CA HIS A 92 1.55 -5.68 8.58
C HIS A 92 0.07 -5.47 8.30
N ARG A 93 -0.50 -4.46 8.92
CA ARG A 93 -1.83 -3.96 8.57
C ARG A 93 -1.83 -2.45 8.55
N ASP A 94 -2.72 -1.91 7.72
CA ASP A 94 -2.91 -0.48 7.58
C ASP A 94 -4.06 -0.05 8.48
N VAL A 95 -3.85 1.02 9.24
CA VAL A 95 -4.88 1.59 10.10
C VAL A 95 -5.06 3.06 9.74
N ASN A 96 -6.27 3.42 9.33
CA ASN A 96 -6.59 4.82 9.10
C ASN A 96 -7.01 5.43 10.44
N VAL A 97 -6.16 6.27 10.99
CA VAL A 97 -6.38 6.90 12.31
C VAL A 97 -7.14 8.22 12.22
N SER A 98 -7.52 8.65 11.00
CA SER A 98 -8.33 9.85 10.83
C SER A 98 -9.80 9.54 11.06
N PRO A 99 -10.54 10.42 11.76
CA PRO A 99 -11.99 10.26 11.93
C PRO A 99 -12.81 10.69 10.71
N SER A 100 -12.19 11.33 9.70
CA SER A 100 -12.94 12.00 8.65
C SER A 100 -12.30 11.93 7.26
N GLU A 101 -11.06 11.50 7.12
CA GLU A 101 -10.33 11.60 5.86
C GLU A 101 -9.79 10.24 5.41
N VAL A 102 -10.01 9.92 4.14
CA VAL A 102 -9.41 8.75 3.48
C VAL A 102 -7.90 8.95 3.41
N ALA A 103 -7.14 7.91 3.70
CA ALA A 103 -5.68 7.94 3.50
C ALA A 103 -5.36 7.56 2.06
N VAL A 104 -4.57 8.37 1.38
CA VAL A 104 -4.15 8.14 0.00
C VAL A 104 -2.65 7.94 -0.04
N VAL A 105 -2.23 6.82 -0.58
CA VAL A 105 -0.82 6.43 -0.71
C VAL A 105 -0.51 6.19 -2.18
N VAL A 106 0.62 6.70 -2.63
CA VAL A 106 1.25 6.29 -3.89
C VAL A 106 2.39 5.36 -3.55
N ASN A 107 2.46 4.22 -4.22
CA ASN A 107 3.49 3.23 -3.92
C ASN A 107 4.02 2.55 -5.17
N VAL A 108 5.22 2.00 -5.02
CA VAL A 108 5.89 1.19 -6.03
C VAL A 108 6.36 -0.09 -5.35
N SER A 109 5.91 -1.24 -5.87
CA SER A 109 6.40 -2.54 -5.41
C SER A 109 7.45 -3.06 -6.39
N VAL A 110 8.56 -3.52 -5.86
CA VAL A 110 9.73 -3.97 -6.64
C VAL A 110 10.04 -5.40 -6.26
N GLY A 111 10.17 -6.26 -7.27
CA GLY A 111 10.45 -7.69 -7.09
C GLY A 111 9.59 -8.53 -8.01
N THR A 112 9.45 -9.81 -7.67
CA THR A 112 8.67 -10.78 -8.46
C THR A 112 7.67 -11.50 -7.57
N GLY A 113 6.71 -12.19 -8.19
CA GLY A 113 5.67 -12.91 -7.49
C GLY A 113 4.46 -12.05 -7.14
N PRO A 114 3.55 -12.54 -6.30
CA PRO A 114 2.32 -11.83 -5.97
C PRO A 114 2.61 -10.49 -5.30
N ALA A 115 1.84 -9.47 -5.68
CA ALA A 115 1.99 -8.12 -5.12
C ALA A 115 1.46 -8.03 -3.69
N VAL A 116 0.46 -8.83 -3.35
CA VAL A 116 -0.16 -8.85 -2.02
C VAL A 116 -0.55 -10.27 -1.65
N VAL A 117 -0.25 -10.65 -0.42
CA VAL A 117 -0.68 -11.93 0.18
C VAL A 117 -1.40 -11.61 1.48
N ASN A 118 -2.69 -11.90 1.55
CA ASN A 118 -3.48 -11.70 2.76
C ASN A 118 -3.30 -12.89 3.69
N VAL A 119 -3.16 -12.62 4.99
CA VAL A 119 -2.98 -13.63 6.03
C VAL A 119 -3.93 -13.37 7.18
N SER A 120 -4.13 -14.36 8.05
CA SER A 120 -5.10 -14.25 9.14
C SER A 120 -4.56 -13.60 10.41
N GLU A 121 -3.25 -13.54 10.57
CA GLU A 121 -2.62 -13.00 11.77
C GLU A 121 -1.19 -12.51 11.48
N PRO A 122 -0.67 -11.63 12.36
CA PRO A 122 0.67 -11.08 12.16
C PRO A 122 1.80 -12.08 12.31
#